data_574be78a67abe15988a6f14501e0b66e
#
_entry.id   574be78a67abe15988a6f14501e0b66e
#
_cell.length_a   1.000
_cell.length_b   1.000
_cell.length_c   1.000
_cell.angle_alpha   90.00
_cell.angle_beta   90.00
_cell.angle_gamma   90.00
#
_symmetry.space_group_name_H-M   'P 1'
#
loop_
_entity.id
_entity.type
_entity.pdbx_description
1 polymer ?
#
loop_
_entity_poly.entity_id
_entity_poly.type
_entity_poly.pdbx_seq_one_letter_code
_entity_poly.pdbx_strand_id
1 'polypeptide(L)'
;LNKFYENVRMNVGDIDNLEGKQMLIKNLYEKFFKGAFPKTVDKLGIVYTPVECVDFIIHSVDDILRKEFDCSLSDENVHILDPFTGTGTFITRLLQSGLIRPEDLERKYKNEIHCNELVLLAYYIADVNIESVFHSLVKRDTYLPFEGICLTDTFHTTENEENVLDQTWFPENAANVDKQKKAPVRVIMGNPPYSVGQKSANDNAQNLSYAHLDKRIAETYAKAAQATNKNSLYDSYIKAFRWASDRIADCKDGGVVAFISNGAWIDGNAQEGFRKCLEDEYSSVYVFNLRGNQRTSGELSRKEGGKI
;
A
#
# COMPACT_ATOMS: atom_id res chain seq x y z
N LEU A 1 -32.58 -1.15 -2.55
CA LEU A 1 -31.74 -1.49 -3.69
C LEU A 1 -32.11 -0.65 -4.93
N ASN A 2 -33.37 -0.63 -5.40
CA ASN A 2 -33.77 0.11 -6.62
C ASN A 2 -33.47 1.62 -6.51
N LYS A 3 -33.79 2.27 -5.39
CA LYS A 3 -33.44 3.69 -5.14
C LYS A 3 -31.92 3.94 -5.15
N PHE A 4 -31.15 2.98 -4.68
CA PHE A 4 -29.69 3.05 -4.74
C PHE A 4 -29.19 2.99 -6.18
N TYR A 5 -29.68 2.03 -6.97
CA TYR A 5 -29.34 1.93 -8.39
C TYR A 5 -29.80 3.14 -9.22
N GLU A 6 -30.95 3.72 -8.92
CA GLU A 6 -31.42 4.95 -9.57
C GLU A 6 -30.53 6.15 -9.23
N ASN A 7 -30.13 6.30 -7.97
CA ASN A 7 -29.19 7.34 -7.57
C ASN A 7 -27.80 7.16 -8.20
N VAL A 8 -27.30 5.93 -8.28
CA VAL A 8 -26.04 5.62 -8.98
C VAL A 8 -26.16 5.97 -10.46
N ARG A 9 -27.23 5.55 -11.15
CA ARG A 9 -27.48 5.88 -12.55
C ARG A 9 -27.56 7.39 -12.82
N MET A 10 -28.25 8.15 -11.96
CA MET A 10 -28.34 9.60 -12.11
C MET A 10 -26.98 10.30 -11.92
N ASN A 11 -26.15 9.80 -11.02
CA ASN A 11 -24.83 10.37 -10.79
C ASN A 11 -23.75 9.91 -11.80
N VAL A 12 -23.96 8.79 -12.49
CA VAL A 12 -23.04 8.24 -13.52
C VAL A 12 -23.36 8.79 -14.92
N GLY A 13 -24.62 9.16 -15.17
CA GLY A 13 -25.09 9.53 -16.50
C GLY A 13 -24.43 10.77 -17.11
N ASP A 14 -23.89 11.66 -16.28
CA ASP A 14 -23.24 12.91 -16.71
C ASP A 14 -21.71 12.86 -16.68
N ILE A 15 -21.11 11.69 -16.38
CA ILE A 15 -19.64 11.56 -16.27
C ILE A 15 -19.09 10.82 -17.49
N ASP A 16 -18.61 11.59 -18.47
CA ASP A 16 -18.08 11.05 -19.73
C ASP A 16 -16.58 10.74 -19.70
N ASN A 17 -15.86 11.24 -18.67
CA ASN A 17 -14.41 11.05 -18.57
C ASN A 17 -14.04 9.94 -17.58
N LEU A 18 -12.90 9.30 -17.83
CA LEU A 18 -12.37 8.20 -17.03
C LEU A 18 -12.10 8.58 -15.56
N GLU A 19 -11.55 9.79 -15.34
CA GLU A 19 -11.23 10.29 -14.00
C GLU A 19 -12.48 10.49 -13.14
N GLY A 20 -13.55 11.03 -13.73
CA GLY A 20 -14.83 11.19 -13.06
C GLY A 20 -15.46 9.84 -12.69
N LYS A 21 -15.36 8.83 -13.57
CA LYS A 21 -15.84 7.46 -13.29
C LYS A 21 -15.05 6.82 -12.15
N GLN A 22 -13.73 6.94 -12.15
CA GLN A 22 -12.87 6.45 -11.08
C GLN A 22 -13.17 7.14 -9.74
N MET A 23 -13.31 8.47 -9.74
CA MET A 23 -13.66 9.23 -8.54
C MET A 23 -15.03 8.82 -7.99
N LEU A 24 -16.00 8.55 -8.86
CA LEU A 24 -17.33 8.09 -8.45
C LEU A 24 -17.27 6.71 -7.79
N ILE A 25 -16.63 5.72 -8.44
CA ILE A 25 -16.47 4.35 -7.92
C ILE A 25 -15.78 4.41 -6.55
N LYS A 26 -14.72 5.18 -6.43
CA LYS A 26 -13.99 5.42 -5.20
C LYS A 26 -14.86 6.03 -4.11
N ASN A 27 -15.58 7.10 -4.40
CA ASN A 27 -16.48 7.76 -3.44
C ASN A 27 -17.62 6.84 -2.98
N LEU A 28 -18.19 6.05 -3.89
CA LEU A 28 -19.22 5.05 -3.58
C LEU A 28 -18.66 3.98 -2.63
N TYR A 29 -17.45 3.46 -2.93
CA TYR A 29 -16.77 2.49 -2.10
C TYR A 29 -16.52 3.04 -0.69
N GLU A 30 -15.92 4.21 -0.56
CA GLU A 30 -15.60 4.81 0.72
C GLU A 30 -16.85 5.09 1.56
N LYS A 31 -17.88 5.69 0.96
CA LYS A 31 -19.15 5.97 1.65
C LYS A 31 -19.88 4.68 2.04
N PHE A 32 -19.89 3.68 1.15
CA PHE A 32 -20.50 2.38 1.42
C PHE A 32 -19.76 1.66 2.55
N PHE A 33 -18.43 1.56 2.46
CA PHE A 33 -17.63 0.84 3.47
C PHE A 33 -17.68 1.51 4.85
N LYS A 34 -17.52 2.84 4.91
CA LYS A 34 -17.65 3.60 6.16
C LYS A 34 -19.06 3.51 6.75
N GLY A 35 -20.09 3.48 5.90
CA GLY A 35 -21.48 3.37 6.34
C GLY A 35 -21.91 1.96 6.75
N ALA A 36 -21.51 0.95 5.98
CA ALA A 36 -21.94 -0.44 6.17
C ALA A 36 -21.06 -1.22 7.16
N PHE A 37 -19.75 -0.90 7.19
CA PHE A 37 -18.76 -1.65 7.97
C PHE A 37 -17.78 -0.75 8.76
N PRO A 38 -18.27 0.20 9.59
CA PRO A 38 -17.40 1.17 10.27
C PRO A 38 -16.35 0.49 11.15
N LYS A 39 -16.70 -0.56 11.88
CA LYS A 39 -15.77 -1.31 12.73
C LYS A 39 -14.66 -2.01 11.92
N THR A 40 -14.97 -2.48 10.72
CA THR A 40 -13.99 -3.12 9.83
C THR A 40 -13.02 -2.08 9.25
N VAL A 41 -13.53 -0.92 8.86
CA VAL A 41 -12.71 0.21 8.39
C VAL A 41 -11.71 0.64 9.47
N ASP A 42 -12.19 0.81 10.70
CA ASP A 42 -11.35 1.21 11.84
C ASP A 42 -10.30 0.12 12.17
N LYS A 43 -10.71 -1.17 12.13
CA LYS A 43 -9.83 -2.30 12.42
C LYS A 43 -8.73 -2.48 11.38
N LEU A 44 -9.07 -2.33 10.11
CA LEU A 44 -8.12 -2.49 9.00
C LEU A 44 -7.32 -1.22 8.72
N GLY A 45 -7.66 -0.09 9.38
CA GLY A 45 -6.96 1.19 9.20
C GLY A 45 -7.08 1.71 7.76
N ILE A 46 -8.22 1.47 7.08
CA ILE A 46 -8.45 1.90 5.70
C ILE A 46 -8.52 3.43 5.65
N VAL A 47 -7.51 4.05 5.06
CA VAL A 47 -7.39 5.50 4.89
C VAL A 47 -7.25 5.84 3.41
N TYR A 48 -7.97 6.89 3.00
CA TYR A 48 -7.83 7.44 1.67
C TYR A 48 -6.47 8.14 1.50
N THR A 49 -5.84 7.92 0.36
CA THR A 49 -4.58 8.54 0.01
C THR A 49 -4.81 9.70 -0.97
N PRO A 50 -4.42 10.95 -0.61
CA PRO A 50 -4.46 12.07 -1.55
C PRO A 50 -3.59 11.81 -2.78
N VAL A 51 -4.11 12.14 -3.96
CA VAL A 51 -3.45 11.88 -5.24
C VAL A 51 -2.12 12.61 -5.34
N GLU A 52 -2.04 13.81 -4.80
CA GLU A 52 -0.84 14.64 -4.77
C GLU A 52 0.31 13.99 -3.99
N CYS A 53 -0.02 13.30 -2.88
CA CYS A 53 0.97 12.53 -2.10
C CYS A 53 1.45 11.30 -2.87
N VAL A 54 0.55 10.63 -3.60
CA VAL A 54 0.89 9.48 -4.44
C VAL A 54 1.81 9.90 -5.56
N ASP A 55 1.47 10.97 -6.28
CA ASP A 55 2.29 11.51 -7.38
C ASP A 55 3.68 11.92 -6.87
N PHE A 56 3.74 12.61 -5.73
CA PHE A 56 5.02 12.98 -5.11
C PHE A 56 5.88 11.76 -4.81
N ILE A 57 5.32 10.69 -4.26
CA ILE A 57 6.07 9.45 -3.96
C ILE A 57 6.55 8.80 -5.25
N ILE A 58 5.69 8.64 -6.26
CA ILE A 58 6.05 7.99 -7.53
C ILE A 58 7.22 8.73 -8.20
N HIS A 59 7.14 10.06 -8.30
CA HIS A 59 8.23 10.86 -8.86
C HIS A 59 9.50 10.80 -8.01
N SER A 60 9.38 10.85 -6.68
CA SER A 60 10.54 10.74 -5.77
C SER A 60 11.23 9.39 -5.89
N VAL A 61 10.46 8.29 -6.07
CA VAL A 61 11.02 6.95 -6.28
C VAL A 61 11.79 6.89 -7.60
N ASP A 62 11.25 7.43 -8.70
CA ASP A 62 11.94 7.47 -9.99
C ASP A 62 13.24 8.30 -9.92
N ASP A 63 13.20 9.45 -9.24
CA ASP A 63 14.38 10.30 -9.02
C ASP A 63 15.46 9.56 -8.21
N ILE A 64 15.09 8.83 -7.17
CA ILE A 64 16.01 8.03 -6.35
C ILE A 64 16.59 6.87 -7.17
N LEU A 65 15.77 6.16 -7.95
CA LEU A 65 16.24 5.09 -8.82
C LEU A 65 17.27 5.60 -9.82
N ARG A 66 17.04 6.74 -10.44
CA ARG A 66 17.99 7.37 -11.37
C ARG A 66 19.27 7.81 -10.68
N LYS A 67 19.15 8.39 -9.50
CA LYS A 67 20.28 9.00 -8.80
C LYS A 67 21.17 7.96 -8.11
N GLU A 68 20.56 6.96 -7.47
CA GLU A 68 21.29 6.03 -6.58
C GLU A 68 21.52 4.66 -7.25
N PHE A 69 20.75 4.31 -8.29
CA PHE A 69 20.77 2.97 -8.90
C PHE A 69 20.97 2.96 -10.41
N ASP A 70 21.12 4.13 -11.06
CA ASP A 70 21.26 4.28 -12.50
C ASP A 70 20.19 3.55 -13.32
N CYS A 71 18.95 3.54 -12.81
CA CYS A 71 17.78 2.96 -13.47
C CYS A 71 16.52 3.79 -13.21
N SER A 72 15.40 3.41 -13.82
CA SER A 72 14.12 4.12 -13.75
C SER A 72 12.97 3.13 -13.48
N LEU A 73 11.79 3.66 -13.14
CA LEU A 73 10.56 2.85 -13.03
C LEU A 73 10.16 2.15 -14.34
N SER A 74 10.64 2.64 -15.49
CA SER A 74 10.38 2.05 -16.81
C SER A 74 11.27 0.88 -17.15
N ASP A 75 12.46 0.78 -16.55
CA ASP A 75 13.46 -0.17 -16.96
C ASP A 75 13.08 -1.63 -16.66
N GLU A 76 13.58 -2.54 -17.48
CA GLU A 76 13.35 -3.97 -17.34
C GLU A 76 13.93 -4.50 -16.02
N ASN A 77 13.24 -5.46 -15.41
CA ASN A 77 13.58 -6.04 -14.10
C ASN A 77 13.48 -5.08 -12.89
N VAL A 78 12.94 -3.88 -13.07
CA VAL A 78 12.53 -3.02 -11.96
C VAL A 78 11.11 -3.38 -11.55
N HIS A 79 10.96 -4.46 -10.76
CA HIS A 79 9.66 -4.90 -10.24
C HIS A 79 9.15 -3.96 -9.16
N ILE A 80 7.88 -3.57 -9.27
CA ILE A 80 7.21 -2.60 -8.40
C ILE A 80 6.08 -3.31 -7.66
N LEU A 81 6.02 -3.14 -6.35
CA LEU A 81 4.97 -3.73 -5.51
C LEU A 81 4.28 -2.67 -4.67
N ASP A 82 2.96 -2.58 -4.80
CA ASP A 82 2.09 -1.93 -3.82
C ASP A 82 1.49 -3.00 -2.89
N PRO A 83 1.99 -3.12 -1.66
CA PRO A 83 1.55 -4.18 -0.76
C PRO A 83 0.23 -3.88 -0.05
N PHE A 84 -0.34 -2.69 -0.23
CA PHE A 84 -1.57 -2.21 0.42
C PHE A 84 -2.43 -1.42 -0.56
N THR A 85 -2.79 -2.07 -1.65
CA THR A 85 -3.31 -1.47 -2.89
C THR A 85 -4.58 -0.66 -2.72
N GLY A 86 -5.47 -1.06 -1.80
CA GLY A 86 -6.75 -0.40 -1.63
C GLY A 86 -7.57 -0.44 -2.91
N THR A 87 -7.92 0.74 -3.43
CA THR A 87 -8.64 0.89 -4.71
C THR A 87 -7.73 1.08 -5.94
N GLY A 88 -6.43 0.81 -5.80
CA GLY A 88 -5.47 0.84 -6.89
C GLY A 88 -4.88 2.23 -7.19
N THR A 89 -4.96 3.19 -6.27
CA THR A 89 -4.55 4.58 -6.54
C THR A 89 -3.06 4.71 -6.91
N PHE A 90 -2.15 4.03 -6.21
CA PHE A 90 -0.72 4.08 -6.54
C PHE A 90 -0.44 3.56 -7.95
N ILE A 91 -1.03 2.43 -8.32
CA ILE A 91 -0.76 1.81 -9.63
C ILE A 91 -1.42 2.58 -10.77
N THR A 92 -2.65 3.05 -10.59
CA THR A 92 -3.31 3.88 -11.61
C THR A 92 -2.54 5.17 -11.87
N ARG A 93 -2.06 5.82 -10.80
CA ARG A 93 -1.22 7.03 -10.93
C ARG A 93 0.16 6.74 -11.52
N LEU A 94 0.77 5.61 -11.17
CA LEU A 94 2.02 5.15 -11.78
C LEU A 94 1.87 4.99 -13.31
N LEU A 95 0.83 4.30 -13.76
CA LEU A 95 0.56 4.13 -15.20
C LEU A 95 0.31 5.47 -15.91
N GLN A 96 -0.36 6.42 -15.25
CA GLN A 96 -0.67 7.75 -15.80
C GLN A 96 0.48 8.76 -15.69
N SER A 97 1.52 8.48 -14.90
CA SER A 97 2.60 9.43 -14.59
C SER A 97 3.46 9.84 -15.78
N GLY A 98 3.48 9.04 -16.85
CA GLY A 98 4.39 9.21 -17.98
C GLY A 98 5.84 8.79 -17.69
N LEU A 99 6.15 8.27 -16.50
CA LEU A 99 7.47 7.78 -16.11
C LEU A 99 7.77 6.41 -16.72
N ILE A 100 6.73 5.60 -16.97
CA ILE A 100 6.84 4.37 -17.76
C ILE A 100 6.68 4.74 -19.23
N ARG A 101 7.69 4.43 -20.05
CA ARG A 101 7.66 4.69 -21.49
C ARG A 101 6.52 3.91 -22.14
N PRO A 102 5.86 4.45 -23.19
CA PRO A 102 4.74 3.77 -23.85
C PRO A 102 5.05 2.35 -24.32
N GLU A 103 6.26 2.10 -24.81
CA GLU A 103 6.75 0.80 -25.26
C GLU A 103 6.94 -0.21 -24.12
N ASP A 104 7.14 0.25 -22.89
CA ASP A 104 7.35 -0.58 -21.71
C ASP A 104 6.06 -0.87 -20.93
N LEU A 105 4.98 -0.09 -21.17
CA LEU A 105 3.73 -0.19 -20.42
C LEU A 105 3.17 -1.62 -20.38
N GLU A 106 3.14 -2.32 -21.51
CA GLU A 106 2.60 -3.68 -21.56
C GLU A 106 3.48 -4.67 -20.78
N ARG A 107 4.79 -4.57 -20.90
CA ARG A 107 5.73 -5.42 -20.14
C ARG A 107 5.59 -5.20 -18.65
N LYS A 108 5.56 -3.94 -18.21
CA LYS A 108 5.35 -3.57 -16.81
C LYS A 108 4.03 -4.11 -16.26
N TYR A 109 2.94 -3.85 -16.97
CA TYR A 109 1.60 -4.29 -16.60
C TYR A 109 1.50 -5.81 -16.44
N LYS A 110 2.08 -6.56 -17.37
CA LYS A 110 1.99 -8.04 -17.37
C LYS A 110 2.91 -8.72 -16.36
N ASN A 111 4.10 -8.16 -16.13
CA ASN A 111 5.18 -8.92 -15.50
C ASN A 111 5.79 -8.26 -14.26
N GLU A 112 5.79 -6.94 -14.16
CA GLU A 112 6.65 -6.23 -13.22
C GLU A 112 5.91 -5.29 -12.26
N ILE A 113 4.58 -5.17 -12.40
CA ILE A 113 3.72 -4.47 -11.44
C ILE A 113 2.96 -5.50 -10.63
N HIS A 114 3.05 -5.37 -9.31
CA HIS A 114 2.47 -6.29 -8.34
C HIS A 114 1.65 -5.52 -7.30
N CYS A 115 0.56 -6.14 -6.85
CA CYS A 115 -0.40 -5.56 -5.92
C CYS A 115 -0.86 -6.59 -4.91
N ASN A 116 -1.07 -6.16 -3.65
CA ASN A 116 -1.75 -6.99 -2.64
C ASN A 116 -2.92 -6.22 -2.04
N GLU A 117 -4.06 -6.88 -1.94
CA GLU A 117 -5.24 -6.34 -1.26
C GLU A 117 -5.93 -7.44 -0.45
N LEU A 118 -6.24 -7.13 0.81
CA LEU A 118 -6.88 -8.07 1.73
C LEU A 118 -8.40 -8.10 1.56
N VAL A 119 -9.00 -6.96 1.21
CA VAL A 119 -10.45 -6.78 1.18
C VAL A 119 -10.97 -7.07 -0.23
N LEU A 120 -11.75 -8.14 -0.37
CA LEU A 120 -12.25 -8.63 -1.67
C LEU A 120 -12.89 -7.54 -2.53
N LEU A 121 -13.70 -6.65 -1.94
CA LEU A 121 -14.34 -5.57 -2.70
C LEU A 121 -13.33 -4.53 -3.20
N ALA A 122 -12.34 -4.18 -2.38
CA ALA A 122 -11.25 -3.28 -2.78
C ALA A 122 -10.40 -3.90 -3.87
N TYR A 123 -10.10 -5.19 -3.75
CA TYR A 123 -9.40 -5.99 -4.78
C TYR A 123 -10.09 -5.86 -6.16
N TYR A 124 -11.40 -6.12 -6.25
CA TYR A 124 -12.14 -5.98 -7.51
C TYR A 124 -12.16 -4.55 -8.05
N ILE A 125 -12.26 -3.55 -7.16
CA ILE A 125 -12.24 -2.14 -7.55
C ILE A 125 -10.85 -1.76 -8.08
N ALA A 126 -9.80 -2.19 -7.41
CA ALA A 126 -8.43 -1.95 -7.85
C ALA A 126 -8.17 -2.56 -9.22
N ASP A 127 -8.56 -3.82 -9.39
CA ASP A 127 -8.43 -4.56 -10.65
C ASP A 127 -9.09 -3.80 -11.81
N VAL A 128 -10.38 -3.49 -11.69
CA VAL A 128 -11.12 -2.72 -12.69
C VAL A 128 -10.51 -1.34 -12.98
N ASN A 129 -10.04 -0.63 -11.93
CA ASN A 129 -9.43 0.69 -12.11
C ASN A 129 -8.09 0.60 -12.86
N ILE A 130 -7.24 -0.36 -12.50
CA ILE A 130 -5.92 -0.57 -13.11
C ILE A 130 -6.09 -0.97 -14.58
N GLU A 131 -6.98 -1.93 -14.87
CA GLU A 131 -7.29 -2.36 -16.23
C GLU A 131 -7.84 -1.22 -17.08
N SER A 132 -8.80 -0.47 -16.54
CA SER A 132 -9.41 0.67 -17.24
C SER A 132 -8.39 1.73 -17.62
N VAL A 133 -7.43 2.06 -16.71
CA VAL A 133 -6.35 2.99 -16.99
C VAL A 133 -5.41 2.43 -18.05
N PHE A 134 -4.94 1.20 -17.89
CA PHE A 134 -4.04 0.56 -18.85
C PHE A 134 -4.65 0.56 -20.26
N HIS A 135 -5.88 0.10 -20.42
CA HIS A 135 -6.56 0.04 -21.72
C HIS A 135 -6.83 1.44 -22.32
N SER A 136 -6.97 2.48 -21.52
CA SER A 136 -7.09 3.85 -22.01
C SER A 136 -5.77 4.39 -22.57
N LEU A 137 -4.64 3.95 -22.02
CA LEU A 137 -3.29 4.36 -22.44
C LEU A 137 -2.78 3.57 -23.64
N VAL A 138 -2.99 2.25 -23.62
CA VAL A 138 -2.57 1.34 -24.67
C VAL A 138 -3.77 1.00 -25.54
N LYS A 139 -3.94 1.73 -26.64
CA LYS A 139 -5.04 1.50 -27.58
C LYS A 139 -4.89 0.12 -28.24
N ARG A 140 -5.53 -0.89 -27.68
CA ARG A 140 -5.53 -2.28 -28.16
C ARG A 140 -6.92 -2.71 -28.59
N ASP A 141 -6.99 -3.58 -29.59
CA ASP A 141 -8.23 -4.20 -30.03
C ASP A 141 -8.64 -5.41 -29.16
N THR A 142 -7.67 -5.95 -28.37
CA THR A 142 -7.90 -7.13 -27.52
C THR A 142 -7.74 -6.77 -26.04
N TYR A 143 -8.68 -7.28 -25.24
CA TYR A 143 -8.64 -7.17 -23.78
C TYR A 143 -7.45 -7.94 -23.20
N LEU A 144 -6.80 -7.36 -22.21
CA LEU A 144 -5.69 -7.93 -21.46
C LEU A 144 -5.97 -7.79 -19.97
N PRO A 145 -6.22 -8.89 -19.22
CA PRO A 145 -6.47 -8.82 -17.78
C PRO A 145 -5.21 -8.43 -17.00
N PHE A 146 -5.41 -7.87 -15.81
CA PHE A 146 -4.32 -7.56 -14.88
C PHE A 146 -4.09 -8.72 -13.91
N GLU A 147 -3.08 -9.53 -14.18
CA GLU A 147 -2.73 -10.69 -13.34
C GLU A 147 -1.79 -10.32 -12.17
N GLY A 148 -1.38 -9.05 -12.05
CA GLY A 148 -0.43 -8.59 -11.05
C GLY A 148 -1.02 -8.39 -9.66
N ILE A 149 -2.36 -8.42 -9.51
CA ILE A 149 -3.03 -8.22 -8.22
C ILE A 149 -3.34 -9.55 -7.53
N CYS A 150 -3.04 -9.63 -6.24
CA CYS A 150 -3.31 -10.79 -5.39
C CYS A 150 -4.30 -10.42 -4.27
N LEU A 151 -5.33 -11.25 -4.09
CA LEU A 151 -6.20 -11.20 -2.91
C LEU A 151 -5.47 -11.89 -1.76
N THR A 152 -4.75 -11.13 -0.94
CA THR A 152 -3.93 -11.69 0.14
C THR A 152 -3.67 -10.66 1.24
N ASP A 153 -3.41 -11.15 2.44
CA ASP A 153 -2.81 -10.36 3.51
C ASP A 153 -1.29 -10.32 3.31
N THR A 154 -0.77 -9.12 3.04
CA THR A 154 0.66 -8.90 2.82
C THR A 154 1.53 -9.46 3.94
N PHE A 155 1.12 -9.28 5.20
CA PHE A 155 1.91 -9.75 6.35
C PHE A 155 1.93 -11.27 6.45
N HIS A 156 0.87 -11.95 6.03
CA HIS A 156 0.83 -13.42 5.96
C HIS A 156 1.75 -14.01 4.88
N THR A 157 2.17 -13.22 3.90
CA THR A 157 3.04 -13.73 2.83
C THR A 157 4.42 -14.21 3.32
N THR A 158 4.84 -13.76 4.51
CA THR A 158 6.09 -14.17 5.17
C THR A 158 5.89 -15.20 6.29
N GLU A 159 4.66 -15.50 6.66
CA GLU A 159 4.36 -16.55 7.62
C GLU A 159 4.47 -17.94 6.97
N ASN A 160 4.93 -18.94 7.73
CA ASN A 160 5.15 -20.31 7.21
C ASN A 160 3.86 -21.15 7.14
N GLU A 161 2.71 -20.57 7.37
CA GLU A 161 1.43 -21.27 7.29
C GLU A 161 1.00 -21.39 5.83
N GLU A 162 0.99 -22.61 5.30
CA GLU A 162 0.31 -22.90 4.04
C GLU A 162 -1.18 -22.67 4.22
N ASN A 163 -1.71 -21.64 3.55
CA ASN A 163 -3.13 -21.39 3.58
C ASN A 163 -3.86 -22.36 2.63
N VAL A 164 -4.11 -23.57 3.13
CA VAL A 164 -4.75 -24.67 2.38
C VAL A 164 -6.12 -24.24 1.81
N LEU A 165 -6.81 -23.30 2.50
CA LEU A 165 -8.10 -22.78 2.04
C LEU A 165 -7.93 -21.96 0.77
N ASP A 166 -6.90 -21.13 0.67
CA ASP A 166 -6.65 -20.29 -0.51
C ASP A 166 -6.30 -21.16 -1.73
N GLN A 167 -5.51 -22.21 -1.55
CA GLN A 167 -5.16 -23.15 -2.63
C GLN A 167 -6.40 -23.92 -3.15
N THR A 168 -7.33 -24.24 -2.28
CA THR A 168 -8.52 -25.03 -2.64
C THR A 168 -9.62 -24.17 -3.31
N TRP A 169 -9.87 -22.97 -2.77
CA TRP A 169 -10.97 -22.13 -3.22
C TRP A 169 -10.58 -21.09 -4.30
N PHE A 170 -9.32 -20.67 -4.31
CA PHE A 170 -8.79 -19.68 -5.24
C PHE A 170 -7.42 -20.09 -5.80
N PRO A 171 -7.33 -21.20 -6.57
CA PRO A 171 -6.05 -21.77 -7.01
C PRO A 171 -5.24 -20.82 -7.90
N GLU A 172 -5.89 -20.03 -8.74
CA GLU A 172 -5.23 -19.03 -9.60
C GLU A 172 -4.61 -17.90 -8.76
N ASN A 173 -5.35 -17.40 -7.78
CA ASN A 173 -4.84 -16.40 -6.85
C ASN A 173 -3.66 -16.92 -6.04
N ALA A 174 -3.73 -18.16 -5.55
CA ALA A 174 -2.63 -18.79 -4.83
C ALA A 174 -1.36 -18.91 -5.71
N ALA A 175 -1.52 -19.29 -6.97
CA ALA A 175 -0.41 -19.34 -7.93
C ALA A 175 0.19 -17.96 -8.19
N ASN A 176 -0.63 -16.91 -8.28
CA ASN A 176 -0.18 -15.52 -8.44
C ASN A 176 0.58 -15.04 -7.19
N VAL A 177 0.11 -15.34 -5.98
CA VAL A 177 0.83 -15.07 -4.73
C VAL A 177 2.20 -15.71 -4.73
N ASP A 178 2.29 -16.99 -5.10
CA ASP A 178 3.57 -17.72 -5.17
C ASP A 178 4.52 -17.15 -6.23
N LYS A 179 4.01 -16.73 -7.37
CA LYS A 179 4.77 -16.03 -8.42
C LYS A 179 5.29 -14.70 -7.89
N GLN A 180 4.46 -13.92 -7.21
CA GLN A 180 4.82 -12.64 -6.64
C GLN A 180 5.88 -12.77 -5.53
N LYS A 181 5.78 -13.77 -4.65
CA LYS A 181 6.80 -14.05 -3.62
C LYS A 181 8.19 -14.25 -4.21
N LYS A 182 8.28 -14.82 -5.39
CA LYS A 182 9.54 -15.11 -6.10
C LYS A 182 10.03 -13.97 -6.99
N ALA A 183 9.18 -12.96 -7.23
CA ALA A 183 9.54 -11.83 -8.08
C ALA A 183 10.69 -10.99 -7.46
N PRO A 184 11.66 -10.53 -8.25
CA PRO A 184 12.78 -9.72 -7.77
C PRO A 184 12.30 -8.27 -7.53
N VAL A 185 11.49 -8.07 -6.48
CA VAL A 185 10.91 -6.76 -6.17
C VAL A 185 12.01 -5.78 -5.80
N ARG A 186 12.07 -4.67 -6.53
CA ARG A 186 13.04 -3.59 -6.36
C ARG A 186 12.44 -2.31 -5.80
N VAL A 187 11.16 -2.11 -5.99
CA VAL A 187 10.41 -0.95 -5.48
C VAL A 187 9.21 -1.43 -4.69
N ILE A 188 9.10 -0.98 -3.45
CA ILE A 188 7.91 -1.16 -2.62
C ILE A 188 7.38 0.22 -2.28
N MET A 189 6.16 0.54 -2.71
CA MET A 189 5.53 1.83 -2.42
C MET A 189 4.05 1.65 -2.11
N GLY A 190 3.53 2.43 -1.18
CA GLY A 190 2.13 2.32 -0.79
C GLY A 190 1.76 3.14 0.43
N ASN A 191 0.53 2.97 0.88
CA ASN A 191 0.01 3.56 2.11
C ASN A 191 -0.38 2.44 3.09
N PRO A 192 0.51 2.04 4.02
CA PRO A 192 0.23 0.97 4.98
C PRO A 192 -0.97 1.25 5.87
N PRO A 193 -1.64 0.21 6.41
CA PRO A 193 -2.73 0.38 7.36
C PRO A 193 -2.27 1.04 8.66
N TYR A 194 -3.15 1.88 9.24
CA TYR A 194 -2.89 2.64 10.48
C TYR A 194 -3.69 2.10 11.67
N SER A 195 -3.45 0.89 12.09
CA SER A 195 -4.00 0.40 13.36
C SER A 195 -2.99 0.68 14.48
N VAL A 196 -3.32 1.61 15.38
CA VAL A 196 -2.43 2.04 16.46
C VAL A 196 -2.95 1.55 17.81
N GLY A 197 -2.13 0.76 18.51
CA GLY A 197 -2.28 0.48 19.94
C GLY A 197 -3.59 -0.17 20.37
N GLN A 198 -4.29 -0.86 19.50
CA GLN A 198 -5.56 -1.49 19.83
C GLN A 198 -5.33 -2.76 20.68
N LYS A 199 -5.51 -2.60 21.98
CA LYS A 199 -5.32 -3.68 22.97
C LYS A 199 -6.63 -4.31 23.47
N SER A 200 -7.79 -3.77 23.10
CA SER A 200 -9.06 -4.20 23.66
C SER A 200 -9.55 -5.47 22.97
N ALA A 201 -9.48 -6.60 23.66
CA ALA A 201 -10.11 -7.85 23.24
C ALA A 201 -11.65 -7.76 23.20
N ASN A 202 -12.24 -6.78 23.92
CA ASN A 202 -13.70 -6.67 24.09
C ASN A 202 -14.45 -6.23 22.83
N ASP A 203 -13.76 -5.60 21.86
CA ASP A 203 -14.37 -5.10 20.62
C ASP A 203 -13.85 -5.77 19.34
N ASN A 204 -13.15 -6.90 19.45
CA ASN A 204 -12.44 -7.51 18.30
C ASN A 204 -11.47 -6.55 17.59
N ALA A 205 -10.97 -5.53 18.29
CA ALA A 205 -10.15 -4.45 17.80
C ALA A 205 -8.64 -4.63 18.09
N GLN A 206 -8.24 -5.85 18.46
CA GLN A 206 -6.84 -6.16 18.71
C GLN A 206 -6.04 -6.21 17.39
N ASN A 207 -4.83 -5.65 17.38
CA ASN A 207 -3.92 -5.82 16.26
C ASN A 207 -3.70 -7.30 15.97
N LEU A 208 -3.75 -7.67 14.69
CA LEU A 208 -3.44 -9.04 14.28
C LEU A 208 -1.99 -9.37 14.65
N SER A 209 -1.77 -10.59 15.14
CA SER A 209 -0.46 -11.12 15.45
C SER A 209 0.05 -11.95 14.27
N TYR A 210 1.28 -11.71 13.89
CA TYR A 210 1.99 -12.44 12.84
C TYR A 210 3.26 -13.00 13.44
N ALA A 211 3.31 -14.30 13.67
CA ALA A 211 4.33 -14.93 14.50
C ALA A 211 5.77 -14.66 14.01
N HIS A 212 6.00 -14.81 12.71
CA HIS A 212 7.29 -14.54 12.10
C HIS A 212 7.63 -13.05 12.13
N LEU A 213 6.74 -12.20 11.63
CA LEU A 213 6.96 -10.75 11.54
C LEU A 213 7.11 -10.11 12.93
N ASP A 214 6.30 -10.51 13.92
CA ASP A 214 6.40 -10.03 15.30
C ASP A 214 7.73 -10.46 15.94
N LYS A 215 8.21 -11.66 15.64
CA LYS A 215 9.55 -12.12 16.05
C LYS A 215 10.65 -11.27 15.40
N ARG A 216 10.54 -10.96 14.11
CA ARG A 216 11.50 -10.06 13.43
C ARG A 216 11.55 -8.68 14.09
N ILE A 217 10.39 -8.11 14.45
CA ILE A 217 10.33 -6.82 15.17
C ILE A 217 10.98 -6.94 16.55
N ALA A 218 10.74 -8.03 17.29
CA ALA A 218 11.35 -8.28 18.59
C ALA A 218 12.88 -8.34 18.50
N GLU A 219 13.42 -9.03 17.49
CA GLU A 219 14.85 -9.24 17.28
C GLU A 219 15.60 -8.01 16.73
N THR A 220 14.87 -7.07 16.10
CA THR A 220 15.42 -5.86 15.49
C THR A 220 15.01 -4.60 16.27
N TYR A 221 13.87 -4.02 15.94
CA TYR A 221 13.42 -2.73 16.48
C TYR A 221 13.29 -2.74 18.02
N ALA A 222 12.64 -3.78 18.57
CA ALA A 222 12.44 -3.84 20.01
C ALA A 222 13.75 -4.13 20.77
N LYS A 223 14.66 -4.91 20.20
CA LYS A 223 15.98 -5.17 20.79
C LYS A 223 16.85 -3.92 20.80
N ALA A 224 16.78 -3.10 19.74
CA ALA A 224 17.58 -1.88 19.62
C ALA A 224 17.00 -0.70 20.43
N ALA A 225 15.73 -0.74 20.85
CA ALA A 225 15.07 0.32 21.62
C ALA A 225 15.38 0.20 23.12
N GLN A 226 15.67 1.34 23.77
CA GLN A 226 15.86 1.43 25.22
C GLN A 226 14.56 1.63 25.99
N ALA A 227 13.49 2.08 25.32
CA ALA A 227 12.20 2.34 25.95
C ALA A 227 11.63 1.11 26.66
N THR A 228 11.04 1.29 27.85
CA THR A 228 10.39 0.23 28.62
C THR A 228 9.12 -0.27 27.97
N ASN A 229 8.29 0.65 27.43
CA ASN A 229 7.07 0.29 26.71
C ASN A 229 7.35 0.28 25.19
N LYS A 230 7.31 -0.90 24.59
CA LYS A 230 7.62 -1.15 23.18
C LYS A 230 6.37 -1.52 22.34
N ASN A 231 5.18 -1.38 22.90
CA ASN A 231 3.94 -1.85 22.24
C ASN A 231 3.69 -1.16 20.88
N SER A 232 4.04 0.13 20.75
CA SER A 232 3.86 0.88 19.51
C SER A 232 4.78 0.44 18.37
N LEU A 233 5.82 -0.35 18.65
CA LEU A 233 6.64 -0.98 17.61
C LEU A 233 5.90 -2.09 16.85
N TYR A 234 4.79 -2.57 17.38
CA TYR A 234 3.93 -3.58 16.75
C TYR A 234 2.70 -2.99 16.04
N ASP A 235 2.65 -1.67 15.89
CA ASP A 235 1.62 -1.01 15.09
C ASP A 235 1.76 -1.40 13.61
N SER A 236 0.62 -1.49 12.89
CA SER A 236 0.59 -2.04 11.52
C SER A 236 1.53 -1.34 10.55
N TYR A 237 1.66 -0.01 10.64
CA TYR A 237 2.58 0.71 9.75
C TYR A 237 4.05 0.40 10.05
N ILE A 238 4.43 0.15 11.32
CA ILE A 238 5.79 -0.29 11.68
C ILE A 238 6.05 -1.72 11.18
N LYS A 239 5.03 -2.61 11.29
CA LYS A 239 5.08 -3.95 10.70
C LYS A 239 5.31 -3.89 9.18
N ALA A 240 4.65 -2.93 8.49
CA ALA A 240 4.84 -2.73 7.06
C ALA A 240 6.29 -2.37 6.70
N PHE A 241 6.93 -1.49 7.47
CA PHE A 241 8.35 -1.20 7.27
C PHE A 241 9.24 -2.43 7.50
N ARG A 242 9.01 -3.21 8.56
CA ARG A 242 9.82 -4.42 8.79
C ARG A 242 9.64 -5.45 7.67
N TRP A 243 8.39 -5.71 7.28
CA TRP A 243 8.08 -6.59 6.17
C TRP A 243 8.76 -6.13 4.87
N ALA A 244 8.65 -4.84 4.55
CA ALA A 244 9.22 -4.28 3.34
C ALA A 244 10.77 -4.31 3.37
N SER A 245 11.38 -4.00 4.52
CA SER A 245 12.85 -4.08 4.68
C SER A 245 13.35 -5.51 4.49
N ASP A 246 12.69 -6.49 5.09
CA ASP A 246 13.06 -7.89 4.92
C ASP A 246 12.85 -8.33 3.45
N ARG A 247 11.76 -7.89 2.80
CA ARG A 247 11.46 -8.22 1.41
C ARG A 247 12.45 -7.62 0.40
N ILE A 248 12.90 -6.38 0.64
CA ILE A 248 13.84 -5.69 -0.26
C ILE A 248 15.29 -6.13 -0.04
N ALA A 249 15.62 -6.63 1.16
CA ALA A 249 16.97 -7.11 1.49
C ALA A 249 17.42 -8.29 0.59
N ASP A 250 16.48 -9.04 0.03
CA ASP A 250 16.76 -10.14 -0.91
C ASP A 250 17.14 -9.62 -2.32
N CYS A 251 16.95 -8.33 -2.61
CA CYS A 251 17.30 -7.73 -3.89
C CYS A 251 18.80 -7.43 -3.96
N LYS A 252 19.54 -8.17 -4.78
CA LYS A 252 21.00 -8.03 -4.89
C LYS A 252 21.45 -6.65 -5.37
N ASP A 253 20.64 -6.00 -6.19
CA ASP A 253 20.92 -4.70 -6.78
C ASP A 253 20.40 -3.54 -5.91
N GLY A 254 19.96 -3.84 -4.68
CA GLY A 254 19.32 -2.89 -3.80
C GLY A 254 17.91 -2.50 -4.24
N GLY A 255 17.26 -1.63 -3.48
CA GLY A 255 15.91 -1.21 -3.81
C GLY A 255 15.42 -0.04 -2.98
N VAL A 256 14.17 0.36 -3.22
CA VAL A 256 13.54 1.52 -2.62
C VAL A 256 12.25 1.12 -1.91
N VAL A 257 12.09 1.56 -0.65
CA VAL A 257 10.84 1.48 0.10
C VAL A 257 10.31 2.89 0.30
N ALA A 258 9.09 3.18 -0.14
CA ALA A 258 8.48 4.49 -0.06
C ALA A 258 7.03 4.41 0.44
N PHE A 259 6.81 4.79 1.69
CA PHE A 259 5.51 4.71 2.34
C PHE A 259 4.99 6.07 2.80
N ILE A 260 3.66 6.26 2.71
CA ILE A 260 2.96 7.24 3.52
C ILE A 260 2.81 6.64 4.90
N SER A 261 3.25 7.33 5.94
CA SER A 261 3.20 6.79 7.30
C SER A 261 2.77 7.83 8.33
N ASN A 262 2.33 7.34 9.48
CA ASN A 262 2.18 8.16 10.67
C ASN A 262 3.53 8.74 11.08
N GLY A 263 3.60 10.05 11.36
CA GLY A 263 4.84 10.74 11.76
C GLY A 263 5.32 10.47 13.19
N ALA A 264 4.58 9.73 14.01
CA ALA A 264 4.92 9.47 15.42
C ALA A 264 6.26 8.74 15.61
N TRP A 265 6.76 8.07 14.60
CA TRP A 265 8.04 7.37 14.65
C TRP A 265 9.25 8.30 14.56
N ILE A 266 9.07 9.55 14.06
CA ILE A 266 10.16 10.49 13.84
C ILE A 266 10.79 10.92 15.19
N ASP A 267 9.97 11.20 16.19
CA ASP A 267 10.38 11.73 17.50
C ASP A 267 9.92 10.88 18.70
N GLY A 268 9.14 9.82 18.45
CA GLY A 268 8.66 8.95 19.51
C GLY A 268 9.76 8.15 20.20
N ASN A 269 9.75 8.12 21.55
CA ASN A 269 10.77 7.43 22.34
C ASN A 269 10.78 5.92 22.09
N ALA A 270 9.61 5.29 21.95
CA ALA A 270 9.52 3.86 21.71
C ALA A 270 10.08 3.45 20.34
N GLN A 271 10.06 4.37 19.36
CA GLN A 271 10.52 4.14 18.00
C GLN A 271 12.02 4.39 17.79
N GLU A 272 12.78 4.66 18.85
CA GLU A 272 14.25 4.82 18.77
C GLU A 272 14.90 3.62 18.06
N GLY A 273 14.55 2.40 18.46
CA GLY A 273 15.12 1.19 17.85
C GLY A 273 14.71 1.01 16.39
N PHE A 274 13.51 1.44 15.99
CA PHE A 274 13.09 1.46 14.60
C PHE A 274 13.96 2.42 13.77
N ARG A 275 14.15 3.67 14.24
CA ARG A 275 15.01 4.66 13.55
C ARG A 275 16.44 4.16 13.41
N LYS A 276 17.00 3.56 14.47
CA LYS A 276 18.34 2.98 14.44
C LYS A 276 18.47 1.88 13.39
N CYS A 277 17.50 0.97 13.32
CA CYS A 277 17.51 -0.08 12.31
C CYS A 277 17.37 0.48 10.87
N LEU A 278 16.58 1.55 10.67
CA LEU A 278 16.54 2.22 9.36
C LEU A 278 17.91 2.82 8.98
N GLU A 279 18.62 3.43 9.93
CA GLU A 279 19.96 3.99 9.72
C GLU A 279 21.00 2.89 9.43
N ASP A 280 20.89 1.74 10.08
CA ASP A 280 21.81 0.62 9.91
C ASP A 280 21.56 -0.18 8.61
N GLU A 281 20.29 -0.29 8.17
CA GLU A 281 19.87 -1.15 7.05
C GLU A 281 19.80 -0.41 5.70
N TYR A 282 19.63 0.92 5.70
CA TYR A 282 19.48 1.72 4.48
C TYR A 282 20.64 2.69 4.29
N SER A 283 21.11 2.83 3.06
CA SER A 283 22.14 3.82 2.71
C SER A 283 21.63 5.26 2.78
N SER A 284 20.33 5.47 2.59
CA SER A 284 19.70 6.80 2.64
C SER A 284 18.26 6.70 3.15
N VAL A 285 17.87 7.64 4.00
CA VAL A 285 16.50 7.77 4.52
C VAL A 285 16.00 9.19 4.25
N TYR A 286 14.93 9.31 3.46
CA TYR A 286 14.29 10.58 3.13
C TYR A 286 12.97 10.70 3.88
N VAL A 287 12.76 11.81 4.56
CA VAL A 287 11.53 12.09 5.29
C VAL A 287 10.96 13.43 4.84
N PHE A 288 9.77 13.38 4.21
CA PHE A 288 8.98 14.57 3.91
C PHE A 288 7.85 14.71 4.93
N ASN A 289 8.09 15.54 5.95
CA ASN A 289 7.11 15.75 7.03
C ASN A 289 6.06 16.77 6.59
N LEU A 290 4.86 16.31 6.28
CA LEU A 290 3.71 17.15 5.91
C LEU A 290 3.15 17.97 7.09
N ARG A 291 3.63 17.67 8.32
CA ARG A 291 3.17 18.27 9.58
C ARG A 291 1.71 17.94 9.90
N GLY A 292 1.22 18.45 11.02
CA GLY A 292 -0.13 18.19 11.50
C GLY A 292 -0.19 16.99 12.45
N ASN A 293 -1.10 17.07 13.42
CA ASN A 293 -1.36 16.00 14.35
C ASN A 293 -2.83 16.06 14.78
N GLN A 294 -3.62 15.08 14.40
CA GLN A 294 -5.05 15.02 14.75
C GLN A 294 -5.32 14.95 16.25
N ARG A 295 -4.34 14.52 17.05
CA ARG A 295 -4.47 14.34 18.50
C ARG A 295 -4.07 15.58 19.30
N THR A 296 -3.37 16.52 18.70
CA THR A 296 -3.05 17.79 19.35
C THR A 296 -4.19 18.80 19.11
N SER A 297 -4.86 19.24 20.19
CA SER A 297 -5.78 20.35 20.17
C SER A 297 -4.98 21.66 20.24
N GLY A 298 -5.18 22.59 19.32
CA GLY A 298 -4.55 23.90 19.37
C GLY A 298 -4.60 24.66 18.05
N GLU A 299 -4.15 25.92 18.11
CA GLU A 299 -4.16 26.82 16.95
C GLU A 299 -3.22 26.36 15.82
N LEU A 300 -2.10 25.71 16.18
CA LEU A 300 -1.15 25.11 15.23
C LEU A 300 -1.78 23.96 14.45
N SER A 301 -2.48 23.05 15.13
CA SER A 301 -3.20 21.93 14.48
C SER A 301 -4.28 22.41 13.51
N ARG A 302 -4.93 23.54 13.80
CA ARG A 302 -5.91 24.16 12.89
C ARG A 302 -5.26 24.84 11.68
N LYS A 303 -4.09 25.47 11.87
CA LYS A 303 -3.35 26.15 10.79
C LYS A 303 -2.62 25.19 9.86
N GLU A 304 -2.18 24.05 10.39
CA GLU A 304 -1.43 23.02 9.62
C GLU A 304 -2.35 21.97 8.96
N GLY A 305 -3.68 22.13 9.10
CA GLY A 305 -4.63 21.20 8.49
C GLY A 305 -4.54 19.80 9.09
N GLY A 306 -5.11 19.57 10.27
CA GLY A 306 -5.03 18.29 11.00
C GLY A 306 -5.68 17.06 10.31
N LYS A 307 -5.87 17.10 9.01
CA LYS A 307 -6.34 15.99 8.18
C LYS A 307 -5.65 16.08 6.83
N ILE A 308 -4.83 15.09 6.55
CA ILE A 308 -4.53 14.71 5.17
C ILE A 308 -5.60 13.76 4.72
#